data_e3fc20d7a10470cdc3dddf37792012c3
#
_entry.id   e3fc20d7a10470cdc3dddf37792012c3
#
_cell.length_a   1.000
_cell.length_b   1.000
_cell.length_c   1.000
_cell.angle_alpha   90.00
_cell.angle_beta   90.00
_cell.angle_gamma   90.00
#
_symmetry.space_group_name_H-M   'P 1'
#
loop_
_entity.id
_entity.type
_entity.pdbx_description
1 polymer ?
#
loop_
_entity_poly.entity_id
_entity_poly.type
_entity_poly.pdbx_seq_one_letter_code
_entity_poly.pdbx_strand_id
1 'polypeptide(L)'
;MKKIISLLALLSIFSISVFAQETEASPLETTEEQPSEKSEKSEKSDSSDEVKSINKKIKAKRSEVPVDFIISMAPALIINTGNHENSAVSPIVYPFSFGVKFFKNNTINFEPRLSFYAGYYLWVDDAAYPAEIENRTATVFSFLLDLPVIYKKQLSKRQFLEFGFGPSANFRIAILSNGVSSSDAGTTGSAGSDTDEIRSYMWDNFNWLFVDTSVSYTIKLSEKLRLGPECRFYIPCGQLFSGNGFNSGIVTLGLKAVF
;
A
#
# COMPACT_ATOMS: atom_id res chain seq x y z
N MET A 1 -13.54 15.68 9.70
CA MET A 1 -13.80 14.28 10.11
C MET A 1 -14.83 13.56 9.24
N LYS A 2 -16.08 14.02 9.07
CA LYS A 2 -17.12 13.29 8.28
C LYS A 2 -16.71 12.97 6.83
N LYS A 3 -15.98 13.87 6.13
CA LYS A 3 -15.53 13.65 4.75
C LYS A 3 -14.38 12.62 4.61
N ILE A 4 -13.55 12.48 5.64
CA ILE A 4 -12.44 11.50 5.67
C ILE A 4 -12.98 10.09 5.91
N ILE A 5 -13.96 9.96 6.80
CA ILE A 5 -14.65 8.67 7.04
C ILE A 5 -15.34 8.19 5.76
N SER A 6 -15.91 9.10 4.98
CA SER A 6 -16.55 8.76 3.70
C SER A 6 -15.54 8.27 2.65
N LEU A 7 -14.32 8.82 2.62
CA LEU A 7 -13.28 8.40 1.69
C LEU A 7 -12.70 7.03 2.08
N LEU A 8 -12.48 6.80 3.38
CA LEU A 8 -12.04 5.49 3.91
C LEU A 8 -13.11 4.42 3.72
N ALA A 9 -14.39 4.76 3.91
CA ALA A 9 -15.51 3.87 3.62
C ALA A 9 -15.61 3.53 2.13
N LEU A 10 -15.36 4.49 1.24
CA LEU A 10 -15.35 4.25 -0.20
C LEU A 10 -14.20 3.31 -0.63
N LEU A 11 -13.01 3.49 -0.05
CA LEU A 11 -11.85 2.61 -0.26
C LEU A 11 -12.09 1.20 0.29
N SER A 12 -12.72 1.07 1.45
CA SER A 12 -13.04 -0.24 2.03
C SER A 12 -14.15 -0.97 1.26
N ILE A 13 -15.15 -0.27 0.74
CA ILE A 13 -16.20 -0.85 -0.12
C ILE A 13 -15.58 -1.35 -1.44
N PHE A 14 -14.62 -0.63 -2.01
CA PHE A 14 -13.92 -1.06 -3.23
C PHE A 14 -13.07 -2.32 -2.98
N SER A 15 -12.43 -2.43 -1.82
CA SER A 15 -11.67 -3.62 -1.43
C SER A 15 -12.57 -4.83 -1.16
N ILE A 16 -13.72 -4.63 -0.52
CA ILE A 16 -14.68 -5.71 -0.21
C ILE A 16 -15.38 -6.20 -1.48
N SER A 17 -15.71 -5.34 -2.43
CA SER A 17 -16.35 -5.76 -3.68
C SER A 17 -15.41 -6.59 -4.58
N VAL A 18 -14.10 -6.45 -4.46
CA VAL A 18 -13.13 -7.30 -5.17
C VAL A 18 -13.03 -8.69 -4.51
N PHE A 19 -13.21 -8.80 -3.19
CA PHE A 19 -13.17 -10.07 -2.45
C PHE A 19 -14.52 -10.80 -2.41
N ALA A 20 -15.65 -10.09 -2.45
CA ALA A 20 -16.99 -10.69 -2.36
C ALA A 20 -17.42 -11.44 -3.65
N GLN A 21 -16.68 -11.33 -4.74
CA GLN A 21 -16.96 -12.09 -5.97
C GLN A 21 -16.39 -13.52 -5.99
N GLU A 22 -15.66 -13.95 -4.94
CA GLU A 22 -15.08 -15.30 -4.88
C GLU A 22 -15.84 -16.29 -3.98
N THR A 23 -16.95 -15.92 -3.34
CA THR A 23 -17.56 -16.77 -2.31
C THR A 23 -18.98 -17.24 -2.62
N GLU A 24 -19.47 -17.19 -3.85
CA GLU A 24 -20.74 -17.79 -4.22
C GLU A 24 -20.59 -18.82 -5.34
N ALA A 25 -20.26 -20.05 -4.98
CA ALA A 25 -20.65 -21.25 -5.72
C ALA A 25 -20.45 -22.51 -4.87
N SER A 26 -21.37 -22.81 -3.99
CA SER A 26 -21.60 -24.20 -3.56
C SER A 26 -23.09 -24.47 -3.58
N PRO A 27 -23.58 -25.45 -4.36
CA PRO A 27 -24.99 -25.79 -4.40
C PRO A 27 -25.29 -26.78 -3.30
N LEU A 28 -26.31 -26.47 -2.50
CA LEU A 28 -26.99 -27.41 -1.63
C LEU A 28 -27.89 -28.30 -2.48
N GLU A 29 -27.64 -29.60 -2.40
CA GLU A 29 -28.58 -30.65 -2.77
C GLU A 29 -29.81 -30.57 -1.91
N THR A 30 -30.98 -30.68 -2.53
CA THR A 30 -32.20 -31.17 -1.85
C THR A 30 -32.97 -32.04 -2.82
N THR A 31 -33.25 -33.21 -2.31
CA THR A 31 -33.86 -34.39 -2.85
C THR A 31 -35.40 -34.29 -2.96
N GLU A 32 -35.95 -35.05 -3.96
CA GLU A 32 -37.28 -35.67 -4.06
C GLU A 32 -38.52 -34.79 -4.35
N GLU A 33 -39.20 -35.04 -5.43
CA GLU A 33 -40.25 -36.05 -5.68
C GLU A 33 -40.73 -36.00 -7.14
N GLN A 34 -40.92 -37.20 -7.73
CA GLN A 34 -41.66 -37.45 -8.98
C GLN A 34 -43.16 -37.51 -8.69
N PRO A 35 -44.07 -37.25 -9.68
CA PRO A 35 -44.46 -38.30 -10.63
C PRO A 35 -44.82 -37.87 -12.07
N SER A 36 -44.50 -38.74 -12.95
CA SER A 36 -45.20 -39.28 -14.17
C SER A 36 -45.87 -38.37 -15.21
N GLU A 37 -45.50 -38.72 -16.42
CA GLU A 37 -46.24 -38.94 -17.66
C GLU A 37 -46.46 -37.83 -18.68
N LYS A 38 -45.96 -38.13 -19.80
CA LYS A 38 -46.40 -38.14 -21.23
C LYS A 38 -45.58 -37.23 -22.17
N SER A 39 -44.90 -38.00 -23.00
CA SER A 39 -44.79 -37.88 -24.47
C SER A 39 -45.10 -36.53 -25.09
N GLU A 40 -44.02 -35.88 -25.62
CA GLU A 40 -44.04 -35.32 -26.96
C GLU A 40 -42.60 -35.16 -27.49
N LYS A 41 -42.39 -35.80 -28.62
CA LYS A 41 -41.19 -35.76 -29.44
C LYS A 41 -41.18 -34.42 -30.17
N SER A 42 -40.17 -33.56 -29.92
CA SER A 42 -39.85 -32.44 -30.82
C SER A 42 -38.41 -31.99 -30.59
N GLU A 43 -37.63 -32.14 -31.60
CA GLU A 43 -36.38 -31.45 -31.98
C GLU A 43 -35.87 -30.35 -31.01
N LYS A 44 -34.92 -30.69 -30.15
CA LYS A 44 -34.10 -29.76 -29.38
C LYS A 44 -32.71 -30.30 -29.14
N SER A 45 -31.91 -30.54 -30.17
CA SER A 45 -30.53 -30.97 -29.98
C SER A 45 -29.46 -29.94 -30.33
N ASP A 46 -29.84 -28.76 -30.88
CA ASP A 46 -28.85 -27.82 -31.39
C ASP A 46 -28.57 -26.59 -30.47
N SER A 47 -29.55 -26.22 -29.58
CA SER A 47 -29.37 -25.02 -28.75
C SER A 47 -28.53 -25.26 -27.49
N SER A 48 -28.39 -26.50 -27.00
CA SER A 48 -27.66 -26.78 -25.77
C SER A 48 -26.15 -26.75 -25.96
N ASP A 49 -25.66 -27.09 -27.13
CA ASP A 49 -24.21 -27.12 -27.42
C ASP A 49 -23.72 -25.71 -27.78
N GLU A 50 -24.56 -24.89 -28.37
CA GLU A 50 -24.27 -23.50 -28.65
C GLU A 50 -24.21 -22.68 -27.32
N VAL A 51 -25.14 -22.90 -26.41
CA VAL A 51 -25.14 -22.29 -25.06
C VAL A 51 -23.95 -22.76 -24.24
N LYS A 52 -23.57 -24.06 -24.33
CA LYS A 52 -22.35 -24.56 -23.67
C LYS A 52 -21.08 -23.97 -24.29
N SER A 53 -21.06 -23.78 -25.62
CA SER A 53 -19.91 -23.17 -26.29
C SER A 53 -19.78 -21.69 -25.95
N ILE A 54 -20.90 -20.95 -25.84
CA ILE A 54 -20.96 -19.55 -25.41
C ILE A 54 -20.54 -19.42 -23.96
N ASN A 55 -21.04 -20.27 -23.06
CA ASN A 55 -20.65 -20.28 -21.65
C ASN A 55 -19.19 -20.70 -21.45
N LYS A 56 -18.66 -21.60 -22.27
CA LYS A 56 -17.24 -21.95 -22.29
C LYS A 56 -16.37 -20.80 -22.82
N LYS A 57 -16.85 -20.06 -23.83
CA LYS A 57 -16.18 -18.83 -24.33
C LYS A 57 -16.28 -17.69 -23.34
N ILE A 58 -17.41 -17.54 -22.62
CA ILE A 58 -17.56 -16.52 -21.55
C ILE A 58 -16.70 -16.90 -20.33
N LYS A 59 -16.62 -18.18 -19.94
CA LYS A 59 -15.72 -18.67 -18.90
C LYS A 59 -14.24 -18.52 -19.27
N ALA A 60 -13.89 -18.76 -20.54
CA ALA A 60 -12.54 -18.55 -21.06
C ALA A 60 -12.21 -17.07 -21.24
N LYS A 61 -13.21 -16.19 -21.36
CA LYS A 61 -13.05 -14.74 -21.47
C LYS A 61 -13.20 -13.98 -20.14
N ARG A 62 -13.59 -14.66 -19.06
CA ARG A 62 -13.23 -14.31 -17.69
C ARG A 62 -11.75 -14.65 -17.48
N SER A 63 -10.91 -14.06 -18.35
CA SER A 63 -9.47 -14.13 -18.18
C SER A 63 -9.17 -13.52 -16.82
N GLU A 64 -8.56 -14.28 -15.96
CA GLU A 64 -7.88 -13.84 -14.76
C GLU A 64 -7.22 -12.51 -15.06
N VAL A 65 -7.57 -11.47 -14.33
CA VAL A 65 -6.86 -10.19 -14.44
C VAL A 65 -5.40 -10.54 -14.18
N PRO A 66 -4.51 -10.38 -15.17
CA PRO A 66 -3.14 -10.83 -14.99
C PRO A 66 -2.50 -9.99 -13.87
N VAL A 67 -2.26 -10.63 -12.76
CA VAL A 67 -1.77 -10.03 -11.52
C VAL A 67 -0.37 -10.55 -11.24
N ASP A 68 0.55 -9.68 -10.87
CA ASP A 68 1.85 -10.03 -10.30
C ASP A 68 1.88 -9.60 -8.84
N PHE A 69 2.53 -10.40 -7.98
CA PHE A 69 2.84 -10.04 -6.61
C PHE A 69 4.18 -9.32 -6.55
N ILE A 70 4.29 -8.38 -5.63
CA ILE A 70 5.48 -7.56 -5.44
C ILE A 70 5.92 -7.64 -4.00
N ILE A 71 7.21 -7.82 -3.82
CA ILE A 71 7.87 -7.69 -2.52
C ILE A 71 9.05 -6.76 -2.72
N SER A 72 9.24 -5.80 -1.82
CA SER A 72 10.45 -5.00 -1.80
C SER A 72 10.93 -4.74 -0.38
N MET A 73 12.23 -4.58 -0.26
CA MET A 73 12.91 -4.20 0.97
C MET A 73 13.98 -3.18 0.63
N ALA A 74 14.02 -2.09 1.38
CA ALA A 74 14.94 -0.99 1.12
C ALA A 74 15.34 -0.29 2.41
N PRO A 75 16.59 0.12 2.59
CA PRO A 75 16.89 1.23 3.48
C PRO A 75 16.19 2.50 2.99
N ALA A 76 15.63 3.24 3.93
CA ALA A 76 14.95 4.49 3.69
C ALA A 76 15.54 5.59 4.57
N LEU A 77 15.81 6.73 3.95
CA LEU A 77 16.26 7.93 4.64
C LEU A 77 15.05 8.84 4.83
N ILE A 78 14.75 9.18 6.08
CA ILE A 78 13.74 10.19 6.39
C ILE A 78 14.43 11.56 6.38
N ILE A 79 14.01 12.42 5.45
CA ILE A 79 14.57 13.77 5.31
C ILE A 79 13.95 14.65 6.38
N ASN A 80 14.79 15.25 7.19
CA ASN A 80 14.44 16.22 8.18
C ASN A 80 15.20 17.52 7.91
N THR A 81 14.49 18.58 7.51
CA THR A 81 15.10 19.89 7.22
C THR A 81 15.06 20.84 8.42
N GLY A 82 14.28 20.51 9.45
CA GLY A 82 14.30 21.19 10.76
C GLY A 82 15.52 20.71 11.54
N ASN A 83 16.49 21.59 11.75
CA ASN A 83 17.72 21.27 12.45
C ASN A 83 17.56 21.67 13.92
N HIS A 84 17.01 20.78 14.72
CA HIS A 84 16.85 20.97 16.15
C HIS A 84 17.93 20.19 16.91
N GLU A 85 18.46 20.77 17.98
CA GLU A 85 19.60 20.22 18.75
C GLU A 85 19.37 18.78 19.24
N ASN A 86 18.11 18.40 19.46
CA ASN A 86 17.73 17.09 20.02
C ASN A 86 17.11 16.12 19.00
N SER A 87 17.03 16.46 17.72
CA SER A 87 16.47 15.59 16.70
C SER A 87 17.54 14.97 15.82
N ALA A 88 17.33 13.74 15.38
CA ALA A 88 18.18 13.11 14.38
C ALA A 88 17.98 13.82 13.03
N VAL A 89 19.06 14.15 12.35
CA VAL A 89 19.01 14.90 11.09
C VAL A 89 18.35 14.10 9.98
N SER A 90 18.59 12.81 9.90
CA SER A 90 18.04 11.94 8.86
C SER A 90 18.13 10.48 9.28
N PRO A 91 17.22 9.97 10.10
CA PRO A 91 17.25 8.59 10.54
C PRO A 91 17.02 7.63 9.38
N ILE A 92 17.71 6.52 9.43
CA ILE A 92 17.53 5.43 8.48
C ILE A 92 16.53 4.43 9.07
N VAL A 93 15.51 4.08 8.30
CA VAL A 93 14.53 3.04 8.61
C VAL A 93 14.56 1.98 7.51
N TYR A 94 13.97 0.82 7.75
CA TYR A 94 13.99 -0.31 6.82
C TYR A 94 12.56 -0.74 6.47
N PRO A 95 11.87 -0.06 5.54
CA PRO A 95 10.55 -0.46 5.08
C PRO A 95 10.60 -1.83 4.41
N PHE A 96 9.67 -2.66 4.83
CA PHE A 96 9.29 -3.88 4.11
C PHE A 96 7.97 -3.64 3.41
N SER A 97 7.91 -3.93 2.11
CA SER A 97 6.75 -3.63 1.29
C SER A 97 6.25 -4.88 0.57
N PHE A 98 4.94 -5.01 0.50
CA PHE A 98 4.28 -5.99 -0.36
C PHE A 98 3.17 -5.29 -1.15
N GLY A 99 2.91 -5.80 -2.35
CA GLY A 99 1.94 -5.20 -3.24
C GLY A 99 1.48 -6.12 -4.34
N VAL A 100 0.58 -5.59 -5.13
CA VAL A 100 -0.03 -6.30 -6.26
C VAL A 100 0.03 -5.40 -7.49
N LYS A 101 0.45 -5.94 -8.62
CA LYS A 101 0.46 -5.24 -9.89
C LYS A 101 -0.68 -5.75 -10.76
N PHE A 102 -1.65 -4.89 -11.02
CA PHE A 102 -2.73 -5.14 -11.95
C PHE A 102 -2.35 -4.71 -13.37
N PHE A 103 -2.97 -5.35 -14.36
CA PHE A 103 -2.77 -5.07 -15.80
C PHE A 103 -1.33 -5.25 -16.26
N LYS A 104 -0.63 -6.27 -15.74
CA LYS A 104 0.81 -6.52 -15.95
C LYS A 104 1.27 -6.55 -17.40
N ASN A 105 0.38 -6.89 -18.33
CA ASN A 105 0.66 -6.95 -19.76
C ASN A 105 0.59 -5.59 -20.46
N ASN A 106 0.07 -4.55 -19.80
CA ASN A 106 -0.08 -3.22 -20.35
C ASN A 106 1.18 -2.38 -20.14
N THR A 107 1.29 -1.31 -20.89
CA THR A 107 2.31 -0.28 -20.69
C THR A 107 2.03 0.53 -19.42
N ILE A 108 0.76 0.71 -19.09
CA ILE A 108 0.29 1.36 -17.87
C ILE A 108 -0.28 0.29 -16.94
N ASN A 109 0.20 0.25 -15.71
CA ASN A 109 -0.19 -0.69 -14.67
C ASN A 109 -0.65 0.08 -13.43
N PHE A 110 -1.42 -0.56 -12.58
CA PHE A 110 -1.75 -0.07 -11.25
C PHE A 110 -1.09 -0.98 -10.22
N GLU A 111 -0.40 -0.38 -9.23
CA GLU A 111 0.47 -1.13 -8.32
C GLU A 111 0.26 -0.71 -6.85
N PRO A 112 -0.92 -1.02 -6.27
CA PRO A 112 -1.13 -0.77 -4.84
C PRO A 112 -0.14 -1.56 -4.00
N ARG A 113 0.44 -0.87 -3.00
CA ARG A 113 1.41 -1.45 -2.05
C ARG A 113 1.10 -1.03 -0.63
N LEU A 114 1.47 -1.88 0.29
CA LEU A 114 1.54 -1.59 1.71
C LEU A 114 2.98 -1.77 2.17
N SER A 115 3.53 -0.75 2.79
CA SER A 115 4.87 -0.78 3.38
C SER A 115 4.76 -0.58 4.89
N PHE A 116 5.62 -1.26 5.64
CA PHE A 116 5.70 -1.18 7.07
C PHE A 116 7.13 -0.86 7.51
N TYR A 117 7.26 0.09 8.45
CA TYR A 117 8.51 0.36 9.16
C TYR A 117 8.25 0.92 10.55
N ALA A 118 9.26 0.89 11.39
CA ALA A 118 9.25 1.54 12.70
C ALA A 118 10.39 2.55 12.79
N GLY A 119 10.19 3.61 13.54
CA GLY A 119 11.17 4.65 13.79
C GLY A 119 10.96 5.27 15.16
N TYR A 120 11.95 6.03 15.61
CA TYR A 120 11.90 6.74 16.87
C TYR A 120 11.61 8.22 16.62
N TYR A 121 10.83 8.85 17.50
CA TYR A 121 10.43 10.24 17.39
C TYR A 121 10.54 10.94 18.74
N LEU A 122 10.76 12.24 18.67
CA LEU A 122 10.65 13.16 19.79
C LEU A 122 9.80 14.36 19.40
N TRP A 123 9.29 15.04 20.40
CA TRP A 123 8.51 16.26 20.25
C TRP A 123 9.40 17.47 20.55
N VAL A 124 9.53 18.38 19.58
CA VAL A 124 10.34 19.60 19.71
C VAL A 124 9.66 20.71 18.91
N ASP A 125 9.53 21.90 19.49
CA ASP A 125 9.02 23.12 18.85
C ASP A 125 7.72 22.87 18.06
N ASP A 126 6.73 22.29 18.73
CA ASP A 126 5.41 21.99 18.19
C ASP A 126 5.41 21.06 16.95
N ALA A 127 6.44 20.24 16.80
CA ALA A 127 6.53 19.27 15.73
C ALA A 127 7.11 17.93 16.19
N ALA A 128 6.69 16.85 15.49
CA ALA A 128 7.23 15.51 15.70
C ALA A 128 8.40 15.25 14.75
N TYR A 129 9.60 15.11 15.30
CA TYR A 129 10.80 14.86 14.54
C TYR A 129 11.32 13.43 14.73
N PRO A 130 11.86 12.81 13.67
CA PRO A 130 12.60 11.59 13.81
C PRO A 130 13.79 11.78 14.77
N ALA A 131 14.04 10.77 15.60
CA ALA A 131 15.08 10.81 16.64
C ALA A 131 15.95 9.57 16.58
N GLU A 132 17.16 9.70 17.13
CA GLU A 132 18.02 8.55 17.43
C GLU A 132 17.54 7.83 18.71
N ILE A 133 18.13 6.66 18.96
CA ILE A 133 17.72 5.81 20.10
C ILE A 133 17.91 6.54 21.44
N GLU A 134 18.98 7.31 21.56
CA GLU A 134 19.33 8.04 22.80
C GLU A 134 18.31 9.15 23.15
N ASN A 135 17.72 9.78 22.13
CA ASN A 135 16.85 10.96 22.26
C ASN A 135 15.37 10.64 22.01
N ARG A 136 14.98 9.39 22.04
CA ARG A 136 13.61 8.99 21.71
C ARG A 136 12.63 9.28 22.83
N THR A 137 11.47 9.83 22.49
CA THR A 137 10.29 9.84 23.36
C THR A 137 9.30 8.75 22.96
N ALA A 138 9.03 8.64 21.66
CA ALA A 138 8.06 7.70 21.14
C ALA A 138 8.66 6.76 20.08
N THR A 139 8.18 5.52 20.07
CA THR A 139 8.32 4.59 18.96
C THR A 139 7.09 4.71 18.08
N VAL A 140 7.31 4.94 16.78
CA VAL A 140 6.24 5.12 15.79
C VAL A 140 6.26 3.97 14.81
N PHE A 141 5.15 3.26 14.73
CA PHE A 141 4.88 2.27 13.70
C PHE A 141 4.17 2.94 12.53
N SER A 142 4.73 2.80 11.34
CA SER A 142 4.28 3.46 10.12
C SER A 142 3.81 2.43 9.10
N PHE A 143 2.64 2.66 8.52
CA PHE A 143 2.04 1.87 7.45
C PHE A 143 1.80 2.81 6.27
N LEU A 144 2.59 2.68 5.22
CA LEU A 144 2.42 3.44 3.98
C LEU A 144 1.54 2.65 3.03
N LEU A 145 0.40 3.21 2.67
CA LEU A 145 -0.47 2.70 1.61
C LEU A 145 -0.25 3.51 0.34
N ASP A 146 0.38 2.91 -0.64
CA ASP A 146 0.73 3.52 -1.92
C ASP A 146 -0.23 3.07 -3.01
N LEU A 147 -0.67 4.00 -3.84
CA LEU A 147 -1.59 3.75 -4.96
C LEU A 147 -1.03 4.31 -6.28
N PRO A 148 0.21 3.93 -6.69
CA PRO A 148 0.81 4.47 -7.88
C PRO A 148 0.27 3.86 -9.17
N VAL A 149 0.22 4.69 -10.19
CA VAL A 149 0.15 4.28 -11.58
C VAL A 149 1.57 4.13 -12.10
N ILE A 150 1.87 3.00 -12.72
CA ILE A 150 3.20 2.65 -13.21
C ILE A 150 3.22 2.69 -14.73
N TYR A 151 4.09 3.50 -15.31
CA TYR A 151 4.46 3.43 -16.71
C TYR A 151 5.61 2.45 -16.90
N LYS A 152 5.40 1.37 -17.65
CA LYS A 152 6.38 0.32 -17.91
C LYS A 152 6.91 0.42 -19.33
N LYS A 153 8.23 0.57 -19.47
CA LYS A 153 8.94 0.52 -20.75
C LYS A 153 9.81 -0.73 -20.82
N GLN A 154 9.57 -1.56 -21.82
CA GLN A 154 10.44 -2.70 -22.10
C GLN A 154 11.64 -2.22 -22.88
N LEU A 155 12.85 -2.40 -22.33
CA LEU A 155 14.12 -2.03 -22.97
C LEU A 155 14.66 -3.18 -23.83
N SER A 156 14.47 -4.42 -23.35
CA SER A 156 14.84 -5.63 -24.08
C SER A 156 13.88 -6.79 -23.74
N LYS A 157 14.09 -7.98 -24.31
CA LYS A 157 13.26 -9.18 -24.00
C LYS A 157 13.23 -9.52 -22.50
N ARG A 158 14.22 -9.08 -21.72
CA ARG A 158 14.36 -9.39 -20.29
C ARG A 158 14.46 -8.19 -19.38
N GLN A 159 14.51 -6.96 -19.90
CA GLN A 159 14.80 -5.74 -19.13
C GLN A 159 13.63 -4.78 -19.21
N PHE A 160 13.22 -4.25 -18.06
CA PHE A 160 12.10 -3.33 -17.91
C PHE A 160 12.52 -2.14 -17.08
N LEU A 161 12.14 -0.96 -17.53
CA LEU A 161 12.23 0.29 -16.80
C LEU A 161 10.82 0.71 -16.44
N GLU A 162 10.58 1.01 -15.18
CA GLU A 162 9.26 1.37 -14.67
C GLU A 162 9.34 2.71 -13.94
N PHE A 163 8.37 3.58 -14.20
CA PHE A 163 8.19 4.87 -13.54
C PHE A 163 6.83 4.87 -12.86
N GLY A 164 6.81 5.15 -11.57
CA GLY A 164 5.60 5.19 -10.77
C GLY A 164 5.30 6.59 -10.26
N PHE A 165 4.00 6.91 -10.18
CA PHE A 165 3.52 8.13 -9.57
C PHE A 165 2.11 7.90 -9.02
N GLY A 166 1.84 8.38 -7.81
CA GLY A 166 0.51 8.28 -7.22
C GLY A 166 0.42 8.84 -5.80
N PRO A 167 -0.79 8.87 -5.25
CA PRO A 167 -0.99 9.22 -3.85
C PRO A 167 -0.51 8.10 -2.93
N SER A 168 -0.04 8.51 -1.75
CA SER A 168 0.33 7.62 -0.66
C SER A 168 -0.20 8.17 0.66
N ALA A 169 -0.63 7.29 1.55
CA ALA A 169 -1.08 7.64 2.89
C ALA A 169 -0.21 6.94 3.92
N ASN A 170 0.35 7.70 4.85
CA ASN A 170 1.16 7.19 5.96
C ASN A 170 0.34 7.14 7.24
N PHE A 171 -0.15 5.98 7.61
CA PHE A 171 -0.84 5.72 8.86
C PHE A 171 0.18 5.43 9.95
N ARG A 172 0.23 6.28 10.99
CA ARG A 172 1.24 6.21 12.04
C ARG A 172 0.61 6.04 13.40
N ILE A 173 1.22 5.16 14.21
CA ILE A 173 0.81 4.88 15.58
C ILE A 173 2.02 5.14 16.47
N ALA A 174 1.93 6.14 17.35
CA ALA A 174 2.95 6.47 18.32
C ALA A 174 2.64 5.82 19.67
N ILE A 175 3.65 5.18 20.27
CA ILE A 175 3.62 4.65 21.63
C ILE A 175 4.87 5.12 22.36
N LEU A 176 4.85 5.14 23.69
CA LEU A 176 6.04 5.42 24.49
C LEU A 176 7.17 4.46 24.10
N SER A 177 8.37 4.98 23.95
CA SER A 177 9.55 4.17 23.67
C SER A 177 9.88 3.25 24.84
N ASN A 178 10.47 2.09 24.54
CA ASN A 178 10.88 1.14 25.56
C ASN A 178 11.88 1.78 26.52
N GLY A 179 11.63 1.67 27.82
CA GLY A 179 12.44 2.25 28.89
C GLY A 179 12.09 3.70 29.20
N VAL A 180 11.06 4.29 28.57
CA VAL A 180 10.53 5.63 28.87
C VAL A 180 9.20 5.48 29.60
N SER A 181 9.10 6.09 30.78
CA SER A 181 7.85 6.19 31.55
C SER A 181 7.04 7.41 31.13
N SER A 182 5.73 7.34 31.22
CA SER A 182 4.84 8.49 30.93
C SER A 182 5.09 9.69 31.85
N SER A 183 5.65 9.46 33.04
CA SER A 183 6.00 10.49 34.00
C SER A 183 7.42 11.03 33.85
N ASP A 184 8.24 10.46 32.98
CA ASP A 184 9.57 10.98 32.71
C ASP A 184 9.50 12.39 32.13
N ALA A 185 10.55 13.16 32.31
CA ALA A 185 10.62 14.52 31.74
C ALA A 185 10.55 14.43 30.22
N GLY A 186 9.64 15.20 29.63
CA GLY A 186 9.52 15.44 28.20
C GLY A 186 10.01 16.83 27.83
N THR A 187 9.88 17.18 26.58
CA THR A 187 10.24 18.53 26.09
C THR A 187 9.18 19.59 26.45
N THR A 188 7.91 19.20 26.53
CA THR A 188 6.79 20.12 26.88
C THR A 188 6.17 19.84 28.23
N GLY A 189 6.67 18.86 28.97
CA GLY A 189 6.15 18.46 30.29
C GLY A 189 6.55 17.06 30.65
N SER A 190 5.81 16.08 30.15
CA SER A 190 6.13 14.66 30.39
C SER A 190 6.23 13.90 29.07
N ALA A 191 6.96 12.78 29.10
CA ALA A 191 7.07 11.91 27.94
C ALA A 191 5.71 11.36 27.45
N GLY A 192 4.75 11.18 28.37
CA GLY A 192 3.38 10.84 28.04
C GLY A 192 2.68 11.94 27.23
N SER A 193 2.79 13.19 27.67
CA SER A 193 2.25 14.36 26.96
C SER A 193 2.89 14.51 25.58
N ASP A 194 4.21 14.44 25.50
CA ASP A 194 4.93 14.52 24.22
C ASP A 194 4.49 13.42 23.24
N THR A 195 4.24 12.19 23.74
CA THR A 195 3.76 11.09 22.88
C THR A 195 2.36 11.35 22.32
N ASP A 196 1.48 11.96 23.11
CA ASP A 196 0.14 12.34 22.66
C ASP A 196 0.19 13.48 21.64
N GLU A 197 1.07 14.46 21.84
CA GLU A 197 1.32 15.53 20.86
C GLU A 197 1.89 14.96 19.54
N ILE A 198 2.87 14.06 19.60
CA ILE A 198 3.40 13.37 18.42
C ILE A 198 2.27 12.65 17.66
N ARG A 199 1.38 11.98 18.38
CA ARG A 199 0.23 11.28 17.78
C ARG A 199 -0.72 12.25 17.10
N SER A 200 -1.06 13.37 17.77
CA SER A 200 -1.92 14.42 17.22
C SER A 200 -1.30 15.03 15.96
N TYR A 201 -0.05 15.45 16.03
CA TYR A 201 0.68 16.03 14.91
C TYR A 201 0.68 15.16 13.66
N MET A 202 0.84 13.85 13.82
CA MET A 202 0.87 12.92 12.68
C MET A 202 -0.43 12.88 11.88
N TRP A 203 -1.57 13.23 12.52
CA TRP A 203 -2.88 13.23 11.88
C TRP A 203 -3.38 14.63 11.52
N ASP A 204 -2.78 15.68 12.11
CA ASP A 204 -3.15 17.06 11.83
C ASP A 204 -2.64 17.50 10.45
N ASN A 205 -3.28 18.54 9.92
CA ASN A 205 -2.85 19.27 8.72
C ASN A 205 -2.47 18.38 7.52
N PHE A 206 -3.09 17.20 7.38
CA PHE A 206 -2.77 16.22 6.34
C PHE A 206 -1.31 15.69 6.37
N ASN A 207 -0.65 15.71 7.53
CA ASN A 207 0.71 15.20 7.69
C ASN A 207 0.87 13.70 7.34
N TRP A 208 -0.26 13.01 7.16
CA TRP A 208 -0.33 11.64 6.68
C TRP A 208 -0.37 11.52 5.14
N LEU A 209 -0.55 12.63 4.40
CA LEU A 209 -0.72 12.61 2.95
C LEU A 209 0.61 12.86 2.24
N PHE A 210 0.97 11.93 1.38
CA PHE A 210 2.18 11.96 0.56
C PHE A 210 1.85 11.77 -0.91
N VAL A 211 2.79 12.13 -1.77
CA VAL A 211 2.86 11.68 -3.16
C VAL A 211 4.05 10.74 -3.26
N ASP A 212 3.80 9.53 -3.78
CA ASP A 212 4.81 8.55 -4.12
C ASP A 212 5.27 8.76 -5.57
N THR A 213 6.55 8.78 -5.79
CA THR A 213 7.17 8.72 -7.12
C THR A 213 8.29 7.68 -7.09
N SER A 214 8.38 6.85 -8.12
CA SER A 214 9.33 5.75 -8.14
C SER A 214 9.95 5.52 -9.51
N VAL A 215 11.17 5.02 -9.48
CA VAL A 215 11.88 4.49 -10.65
C VAL A 215 12.39 3.12 -10.29
N SER A 216 12.12 2.11 -11.12
CA SER A 216 12.70 0.78 -10.96
C SER A 216 13.20 0.21 -12.28
N TYR A 217 14.31 -0.52 -12.19
CA TYR A 217 14.85 -1.29 -13.30
C TYR A 217 14.84 -2.75 -12.91
N THR A 218 14.09 -3.58 -13.65
CA THR A 218 13.94 -5.00 -13.34
C THR A 218 14.41 -5.89 -14.48
N ILE A 219 15.04 -7.01 -14.13
CA ILE A 219 15.49 -8.02 -15.07
C ILE A 219 14.66 -9.28 -14.85
N LYS A 220 14.13 -9.86 -15.94
CA LYS A 220 13.44 -11.15 -15.94
C LYS A 220 14.46 -12.27 -15.76
N LEU A 221 14.48 -12.87 -14.57
CA LEU A 221 15.34 -13.99 -14.21
C LEU A 221 14.72 -15.32 -14.63
N SER A 222 13.39 -15.44 -14.49
CA SER A 222 12.63 -16.60 -14.94
C SER A 222 11.28 -16.19 -15.52
N GLU A 223 10.46 -17.14 -15.98
CA GLU A 223 9.09 -16.84 -16.46
C GLU A 223 8.22 -16.16 -15.40
N LYS A 224 8.49 -16.44 -14.12
CA LYS A 224 7.68 -15.98 -12.98
C LYS A 224 8.38 -14.97 -12.09
N LEU A 225 9.66 -14.64 -12.35
CA LEU A 225 10.43 -13.77 -11.44
C LEU A 225 11.16 -12.67 -12.19
N ARG A 226 10.91 -11.43 -11.79
CA ARG A 226 11.70 -10.25 -12.15
C ARG A 226 12.31 -9.66 -10.88
N LEU A 227 13.55 -9.23 -10.94
CA LEU A 227 14.29 -8.66 -9.81
C LEU A 227 15.08 -7.44 -10.29
N GLY A 228 15.20 -6.44 -9.43
CA GLY A 228 16.07 -5.30 -9.72
C GLY A 228 15.97 -4.17 -8.72
N PRO A 229 16.82 -3.13 -8.88
CA PRO A 229 16.80 -1.96 -8.01
C PRO A 229 15.54 -1.12 -8.21
N GLU A 230 15.10 -0.51 -7.11
CA GLU A 230 14.01 0.45 -7.06
C GLU A 230 14.40 1.63 -6.18
N CYS A 231 14.16 2.84 -6.66
CA CYS A 231 14.26 4.06 -5.89
C CYS A 231 12.86 4.67 -5.78
N ARG A 232 12.45 5.08 -4.56
CA ARG A 232 11.17 5.75 -4.31
C ARG A 232 11.38 7.02 -3.52
N PHE A 233 10.53 8.00 -3.81
CA PHE A 233 10.47 9.27 -3.11
C PHE A 233 9.03 9.49 -2.63
N TYR A 234 8.88 9.73 -1.34
CA TYR A 234 7.63 10.12 -0.73
C TYR A 234 7.69 11.60 -0.35
N ILE A 235 6.89 12.38 -1.02
CA ILE A 235 6.83 13.84 -0.86
C ILE A 235 5.70 14.16 0.12
N PRO A 236 5.98 14.80 1.28
CA PRO A 236 4.99 15.10 2.31
C PRO A 236 4.11 16.28 1.90
N CYS A 237 3.08 16.03 1.10
CA CYS A 237 2.22 17.08 0.56
C CYS A 237 1.49 17.86 1.65
N GLY A 238 1.06 17.20 2.73
CA GLY A 238 0.40 17.87 3.85
C GLY A 238 1.27 18.94 4.47
N GLN A 239 2.52 18.64 4.76
CA GLN A 239 3.48 19.60 5.34
C GLN A 239 3.82 20.74 4.39
N LEU A 240 3.97 20.45 3.09
CA LEU A 240 4.20 21.49 2.09
C LEU A 240 3.02 22.47 1.99
N PHE A 241 1.80 21.98 2.06
CA PHE A 241 0.60 22.82 2.00
C PHE A 241 0.37 23.63 3.30
N SER A 242 0.79 23.12 4.45
CA SER A 242 0.69 23.82 5.73
C SER A 242 1.83 24.80 5.98
N GLY A 243 2.84 24.85 5.11
CA GLY A 243 4.00 25.73 5.28
C GLY A 243 5.06 25.19 6.26
N ASN A 244 4.92 23.97 6.76
CA ASN A 244 5.83 23.35 7.74
C ASN A 244 7.13 22.80 7.13
N GLY A 245 7.40 23.12 5.87
CA GLY A 245 8.63 22.69 5.19
C GLY A 245 8.61 21.24 4.70
N PHE A 246 9.80 20.65 4.54
CA PHE A 246 9.99 19.30 3.98
C PHE A 246 10.58 18.36 5.05
N ASN A 247 9.83 18.18 6.16
CA ASN A 247 10.37 17.46 7.34
C ASN A 247 10.00 15.99 7.43
N SER A 248 9.37 15.37 6.55
CA SER A 248 9.04 13.95 6.61
C SER A 248 9.17 13.28 5.25
N GLY A 249 9.91 13.89 4.33
CA GLY A 249 10.21 13.27 3.06
C GLY A 249 10.94 11.95 3.25
N ILE A 250 10.63 10.93 2.46
CA ILE A 250 11.26 9.63 2.59
C ILE A 250 11.88 9.27 1.25
N VAL A 251 13.15 8.88 1.27
CA VAL A 251 13.85 8.36 0.09
C VAL A 251 14.25 6.93 0.35
N THR A 252 13.83 6.00 -0.50
CA THR A 252 14.20 4.59 -0.40
C THR A 252 15.04 4.16 -1.58
N LEU A 253 16.03 3.32 -1.34
CA LEU A 253 16.80 2.66 -2.38
C LEU A 253 16.96 1.19 -2.03
N GLY A 254 16.35 0.31 -2.78
CA GLY A 254 16.32 -1.12 -2.43
C GLY A 254 16.11 -2.05 -3.61
N LEU A 255 15.68 -3.23 -3.31
CA LEU A 255 15.42 -4.29 -4.28
C LEU A 255 13.91 -4.57 -4.36
N LYS A 256 13.43 -4.67 -5.60
CA LYS A 256 12.06 -5.04 -5.95
C LYS A 256 12.06 -6.42 -6.62
N ALA A 257 11.28 -7.35 -6.07
CA ALA A 257 10.97 -8.63 -6.68
C ALA A 257 9.51 -8.64 -7.14
N VAL A 258 9.27 -9.16 -8.34
CA VAL A 258 7.95 -9.26 -8.96
C VAL A 258 7.76 -10.70 -9.43
N PHE A 259 6.67 -11.36 -8.96
CA PHE A 259 6.36 -12.77 -9.15
C PHE A 259 5.16 -12.99 -10.06
#